data_ae3c31cc1b003182c3f3c647b4375b5f
#
_entry.id   ae3c31cc1b003182c3f3c647b4375b5f
#
_cell.length_a   1.000
_cell.length_b   1.000
_cell.length_c   1.000
_cell.angle_alpha   90.00
_cell.angle_beta   90.00
_cell.angle_gamma   90.00
#
_symmetry.space_group_name_H-M   'P 1'
#
loop_
_entity.id
_entity.type
_entity.pdbx_description
1 polymer ?
#
loop_
_entity_poly.entity_id
_entity_poly.type
_entity_poly.pdbx_seq_one_letter_code
_entity_poly.pdbx_strand_id
1 'polypeptide(L)'
;MSDAAPDLPTVQLRVISSLSLIAAEDWDACANPEGAVYNPFLRHAFLLAMEESGSATAETGWQGQHLVLENEAGEACAVMPLYLKNHSQGEYIFDYGWADAFHRAGGNYYPKLLCAVPFTPAGGRRLLVKPGPEAATHETQLTAGALTLLDRLDASSLHMNFLEEDDWARLGAQGFLQRTDQQFHWQNDGYQSFDAFLEALASRKRKNLKKERAKALENGIEVEWLTGDSLTHDHWDAFFHFYIDTGHRKWGTPYLTRDFFTRIQNTMPEDVLLVMAKRDGRYIAGALNFIGGDTLFGRNWGCIEDHPFLHFELCYYQAIDFAIERGLKRVEAGAQGTHKLARGYAPHRTYSAHFITHEGLRDAVGQYLESERRYVDNDIEVLSRHTPFKQSDEGEPQND
;
A
#
# COMPACT_ATOMS: atom_id res chain seq x y z
N MET A 1 16.77 -51.51 -7.82
CA MET A 1 15.79 -50.58 -8.41
C MET A 1 16.22 -49.23 -7.90
N SER A 2 16.77 -48.41 -8.79
CA SER A 2 17.22 -47.07 -8.48
C SER A 2 15.97 -46.18 -8.43
N ASP A 3 15.62 -45.66 -7.26
CA ASP A 3 14.66 -44.56 -7.12
C ASP A 3 15.31 -43.33 -7.76
N ALA A 4 14.97 -43.06 -9.00
CA ALA A 4 15.26 -41.78 -9.63
C ALA A 4 14.39 -40.77 -8.88
N ALA A 5 15.02 -39.80 -8.20
CA ALA A 5 14.31 -38.63 -7.69
C ALA A 5 13.50 -38.03 -8.83
N PRO A 6 12.25 -37.59 -8.60
CA PRO A 6 11.47 -36.95 -9.64
C PRO A 6 12.29 -35.76 -10.19
N ASP A 7 12.44 -35.71 -11.50
CA ASP A 7 12.99 -34.55 -12.19
C ASP A 7 12.11 -33.35 -11.84
N LEU A 8 12.58 -32.49 -10.96
CA LEU A 8 11.91 -31.22 -10.67
C LEU A 8 12.00 -30.37 -11.96
N PRO A 9 10.90 -29.76 -12.41
CA PRO A 9 10.92 -28.93 -13.60
C PRO A 9 12.00 -27.86 -13.47
N THR A 10 12.83 -27.76 -14.51
CA THR A 10 13.91 -26.76 -14.53
C THR A 10 13.28 -25.38 -14.70
N VAL A 11 13.46 -24.51 -13.73
CA VAL A 11 13.04 -23.10 -13.79
C VAL A 11 14.26 -22.22 -13.87
N GLN A 12 14.15 -21.12 -14.62
CA GLN A 12 15.18 -20.10 -14.72
C GLN A 12 14.74 -18.82 -13.99
N LEU A 13 15.59 -18.30 -13.11
CA LEU A 13 15.37 -16.99 -12.50
C LEU A 13 16.13 -15.92 -13.28
N ARG A 14 15.40 -14.93 -13.76
CA ARG A 14 15.92 -13.76 -14.48
C ARG A 14 15.72 -12.49 -13.64
N VAL A 15 16.72 -11.63 -13.61
CA VAL A 15 16.62 -10.28 -13.01
C VAL A 15 16.42 -9.28 -14.15
N ILE A 16 15.38 -8.45 -14.04
CA ILE A 16 15.12 -7.37 -15.00
C ILE A 16 15.21 -6.01 -14.30
N SER A 17 15.79 -5.04 -14.98
CA SER A 17 15.98 -3.69 -14.44
C SER A 17 14.80 -2.74 -14.67
N SER A 18 13.82 -3.17 -15.45
CA SER A 18 12.62 -2.42 -15.78
C SER A 18 11.48 -3.36 -16.18
N LEU A 19 10.25 -2.99 -15.87
CA LEU A 19 9.03 -3.69 -16.29
C LEU A 19 8.86 -3.68 -17.83
N SER A 20 9.50 -2.74 -18.55
CA SER A 20 9.51 -2.74 -20.02
C SER A 20 10.17 -3.98 -20.65
N LEU A 21 10.87 -4.80 -19.85
CA LEU A 21 11.57 -6.02 -20.30
C LEU A 21 10.75 -7.30 -20.13
N ILE A 22 9.48 -7.19 -19.74
CA ILE A 22 8.51 -8.28 -19.64
C ILE A 22 7.18 -7.84 -20.23
N ALA A 23 6.45 -8.76 -20.87
CA ALA A 23 5.11 -8.45 -21.38
C ALA A 23 4.13 -8.20 -20.22
N ALA A 24 3.21 -7.24 -20.41
CA ALA A 24 2.23 -6.89 -19.41
C ALA A 24 1.35 -8.08 -19.02
N GLU A 25 0.95 -8.89 -20.00
CA GLU A 25 0.12 -10.07 -19.81
C GLU A 25 0.82 -11.13 -18.95
N ASP A 26 2.13 -11.33 -19.14
CA ASP A 26 2.91 -12.29 -18.36
C ASP A 26 3.06 -11.85 -16.90
N TRP A 27 3.35 -10.57 -16.68
CA TRP A 27 3.41 -9.99 -15.32
C TRP A 27 2.05 -10.05 -14.63
N ASP A 28 1.00 -9.56 -15.29
CA ASP A 28 -0.34 -9.44 -14.72
C ASP A 28 -0.99 -10.80 -14.46
N ALA A 29 -0.64 -11.84 -15.23
CA ALA A 29 -1.05 -13.22 -14.97
C ALA A 29 -0.50 -13.78 -13.62
N CYS A 30 0.62 -13.25 -13.14
CA CYS A 30 1.17 -13.58 -11.82
C CYS A 30 0.65 -12.61 -10.75
N ALA A 31 0.57 -11.32 -11.08
CA ALA A 31 0.25 -10.24 -10.15
C ALA A 31 -1.24 -10.20 -9.78
N ASN A 32 -2.12 -10.35 -10.76
CA ASN A 32 -3.57 -10.31 -10.62
C ASN A 32 -4.23 -11.50 -11.35
N PRO A 33 -3.93 -12.75 -10.95
CA PRO A 33 -4.49 -13.92 -11.60
C PRO A 33 -6.01 -13.97 -11.43
N GLU A 34 -6.68 -14.66 -12.35
CA GLU A 34 -8.13 -14.90 -12.25
C GLU A 34 -8.49 -15.54 -10.89
N GLY A 35 -9.54 -15.05 -10.27
CA GLY A 35 -10.02 -15.48 -8.95
C GLY A 35 -9.29 -14.88 -7.75
N ALA A 36 -8.18 -14.17 -7.92
CA ALA A 36 -7.57 -13.37 -6.85
C ALA A 36 -8.26 -12.00 -6.67
N VAL A 37 -8.13 -11.42 -5.48
CA VAL A 37 -8.58 -10.04 -5.25
C VAL A 37 -7.66 -9.10 -6.02
N TYR A 38 -8.25 -8.35 -6.93
CA TYR A 38 -7.53 -7.41 -7.80
C TYR A 38 -6.84 -6.30 -7.00
N ASN A 39 -5.55 -6.07 -7.28
CA ASN A 39 -4.75 -5.01 -6.68
C ASN A 39 -4.13 -4.13 -7.79
N PRO A 40 -4.59 -2.87 -7.95
CA PRO A 40 -4.13 -2.00 -9.03
C PRO A 40 -2.65 -1.65 -8.93
N PHE A 41 -2.07 -1.66 -7.74
CA PHE A 41 -0.66 -1.32 -7.51
C PHE A 41 0.32 -2.42 -7.95
N LEU A 42 -0.16 -3.64 -8.13
CA LEU A 42 0.64 -4.76 -8.61
C LEU A 42 0.60 -4.90 -10.14
N ARG A 43 -0.28 -4.15 -10.82
CA ARG A 43 -0.34 -4.15 -12.29
C ARG A 43 0.98 -3.73 -12.90
N HIS A 44 1.33 -4.39 -13.99
CA HIS A 44 2.43 -3.96 -14.85
C HIS A 44 2.35 -2.48 -15.21
N ALA A 45 1.16 -2.01 -15.63
CA ALA A 45 0.94 -0.63 -16.02
C ALA A 45 1.25 0.38 -14.90
N PHE A 46 0.89 0.08 -13.65
CA PHE A 46 1.18 0.96 -12.52
C PHE A 46 2.69 1.05 -12.22
N LEU A 47 3.34 -0.11 -12.13
CA LEU A 47 4.77 -0.17 -11.81
C LEU A 47 5.62 0.43 -12.94
N LEU A 48 5.28 0.14 -14.20
CA LEU A 48 5.94 0.73 -15.37
C LEU A 48 5.74 2.25 -15.41
N ALA A 49 4.54 2.76 -15.06
CA ALA A 49 4.30 4.20 -14.97
C ALA A 49 5.19 4.87 -13.92
N MET A 50 5.47 4.20 -12.78
CA MET A 50 6.42 4.69 -11.78
C MET A 50 7.84 4.83 -12.33
N GLU A 51 8.29 3.85 -13.10
CA GLU A 51 9.64 3.84 -13.70
C GLU A 51 9.76 4.87 -14.82
N GLU A 52 8.92 4.78 -15.85
CA GLU A 52 9.02 5.58 -17.06
C GLU A 52 8.70 7.06 -16.85
N SER A 53 7.95 7.41 -15.80
CA SER A 53 7.72 8.81 -15.42
C SER A 53 8.92 9.43 -14.69
N GLY A 54 9.94 8.65 -14.37
CA GLY A 54 11.06 9.10 -13.54
C GLY A 54 10.73 9.22 -12.04
N SER A 55 9.55 8.75 -11.61
CA SER A 55 9.16 8.78 -10.19
C SER A 55 9.95 7.76 -9.35
N ALA A 56 10.15 6.54 -9.87
CA ALA A 56 10.88 5.47 -9.20
C ALA A 56 11.99 4.93 -10.11
N THR A 57 13.18 5.52 -10.03
CA THR A 57 14.35 5.21 -10.85
C THR A 57 15.61 5.10 -9.97
N ALA A 58 16.74 4.74 -10.58
CA ALA A 58 18.03 4.72 -9.89
C ALA A 58 18.40 6.11 -9.33
N GLU A 59 18.08 7.21 -10.05
CA GLU A 59 18.33 8.57 -9.60
C GLU A 59 17.50 8.96 -8.38
N THR A 60 16.29 8.44 -8.28
CA THR A 60 15.41 8.63 -7.10
C THR A 60 15.63 7.57 -6.01
N GLY A 61 16.66 6.73 -6.17
CA GLY A 61 17.02 5.68 -5.23
C GLY A 61 16.11 4.45 -5.26
N TRP A 62 15.42 4.19 -6.38
CA TRP A 62 14.57 3.04 -6.62
C TRP A 62 15.04 2.29 -7.89
N GLN A 63 16.21 1.67 -7.83
CA GLN A 63 16.76 0.95 -8.98
C GLN A 63 16.07 -0.42 -9.14
N GLY A 64 15.36 -0.64 -10.24
CA GLY A 64 14.68 -1.90 -10.54
C GLY A 64 15.63 -3.11 -10.55
N GLN A 65 15.21 -4.18 -9.90
CA GLN A 65 15.87 -5.48 -9.78
C GLN A 65 14.82 -6.59 -9.75
N HIS A 66 13.76 -6.45 -10.56
CA HIS A 66 12.60 -7.34 -10.50
C HIS A 66 12.99 -8.77 -10.85
N LEU A 67 12.43 -9.73 -10.14
CA LEU A 67 12.63 -11.13 -10.39
C LEU A 67 11.53 -11.68 -11.28
N VAL A 68 11.91 -12.47 -12.26
CA VAL A 68 11.01 -13.24 -13.13
C VAL A 68 11.47 -14.69 -13.10
N LEU A 69 10.59 -15.58 -12.65
CA LEU A 69 10.80 -17.01 -12.68
C LEU A 69 10.11 -17.56 -13.93
N GLU A 70 10.88 -18.18 -14.81
CA GLU A 70 10.41 -18.71 -16.10
C GLU A 70 10.50 -20.24 -16.10
N ASN A 71 9.50 -20.90 -16.70
CA ASN A 71 9.54 -22.33 -16.95
C ASN A 71 10.44 -22.68 -18.15
N GLU A 72 10.57 -23.95 -18.49
CA GLU A 72 11.39 -24.43 -19.63
C GLU A 72 10.94 -23.87 -21.00
N ALA A 73 9.68 -23.46 -21.12
CA ALA A 73 9.15 -22.82 -22.33
C ALA A 73 9.43 -21.29 -22.37
N GLY A 74 10.05 -20.73 -21.34
CA GLY A 74 10.30 -19.28 -21.21
C GLY A 74 9.08 -18.46 -20.78
N GLU A 75 8.04 -19.12 -20.27
CA GLU A 75 6.85 -18.44 -19.76
C GLU A 75 7.03 -18.06 -18.29
N ALA A 76 6.66 -16.83 -17.92
CA ALA A 76 6.70 -16.41 -16.53
C ALA A 76 5.69 -17.19 -15.68
N CYS A 77 6.15 -17.85 -14.62
CA CYS A 77 5.32 -18.55 -13.64
C CYS A 77 5.26 -17.80 -12.30
N ALA A 78 6.24 -16.95 -12.03
CA ALA A 78 6.21 -16.09 -10.85
C ALA A 78 7.04 -14.82 -11.08
N VAL A 79 6.66 -13.72 -10.42
CA VAL A 79 7.38 -12.45 -10.48
C VAL A 79 7.43 -11.78 -9.09
N MET A 80 8.41 -10.89 -8.89
CA MET A 80 8.56 -10.11 -7.66
C MET A 80 8.99 -8.69 -8.00
N PRO A 81 8.24 -7.65 -7.60
CA PRO A 81 8.71 -6.26 -7.68
C PRO A 81 9.82 -6.05 -6.66
N LEU A 82 11.03 -5.82 -7.11
CA LEU A 82 12.21 -5.72 -6.27
C LEU A 82 13.06 -4.52 -6.70
N TYR A 83 13.60 -3.79 -5.73
CA TYR A 83 14.40 -2.59 -5.96
C TYR A 83 15.67 -2.60 -5.12
N LEU A 84 16.78 -2.15 -5.71
CA LEU A 84 17.98 -1.79 -4.96
C LEU A 84 17.86 -0.35 -4.49
N LYS A 85 17.97 -0.15 -3.17
CA LYS A 85 17.74 1.11 -2.49
C LYS A 85 19.02 1.67 -1.89
N ASN A 86 19.27 2.96 -2.08
CA ASN A 86 20.37 3.68 -1.44
C ASN A 86 19.92 4.62 -0.31
N HIS A 87 18.62 4.63 0.01
CA HIS A 87 17.98 5.33 1.13
C HIS A 87 16.61 4.72 1.42
N SER A 88 15.98 5.06 2.56
CA SER A 88 14.67 4.53 2.97
C SER A 88 13.48 5.47 2.71
N GLN A 89 13.65 6.49 1.85
CA GLN A 89 12.55 7.41 1.54
C GLN A 89 11.48 6.71 0.67
N GLY A 90 10.21 7.02 0.96
CA GLY A 90 9.06 6.54 0.19
C GLY A 90 8.64 5.10 0.46
N GLU A 91 9.20 4.43 1.47
CA GLU A 91 8.92 3.03 1.81
C GLU A 91 7.77 2.85 2.79
N TYR A 92 7.48 3.86 3.62
CA TYR A 92 6.45 3.88 4.66
C TYR A 92 6.58 2.80 5.76
N ILE A 93 7.63 1.99 5.74
CA ILE A 93 8.09 1.16 6.84
C ILE A 93 9.43 1.77 7.28
N PHE A 94 9.45 2.43 8.43
CA PHE A 94 10.56 3.28 8.83
C PHE A 94 11.66 2.47 9.53
N ASP A 95 12.81 2.37 8.89
CA ASP A 95 14.01 1.67 9.37
C ASP A 95 15.21 2.61 9.60
N TYR A 96 14.97 3.92 9.62
CA TYR A 96 16.03 4.92 9.84
C TYR A 96 16.81 4.69 11.14
N GLY A 97 16.13 4.24 12.20
CA GLY A 97 16.78 3.90 13.47
C GLY A 97 17.76 2.74 13.34
N TRP A 98 17.48 1.76 12.47
CA TRP A 98 18.37 0.63 12.20
C TRP A 98 19.59 1.10 11.39
N ALA A 99 19.36 1.89 10.36
CA ALA A 99 20.41 2.46 9.53
C ALA A 99 21.38 3.32 10.36
N ASP A 100 20.83 4.18 11.21
CA ASP A 100 21.60 5.06 12.09
C ASP A 100 22.40 4.29 13.15
N ALA A 101 21.80 3.27 13.77
CA ALA A 101 22.46 2.41 14.73
C ALA A 101 23.62 1.63 14.09
N PHE A 102 23.41 1.08 12.89
CA PHE A 102 24.43 0.34 12.17
C PHE A 102 25.60 1.23 11.72
N HIS A 103 25.28 2.44 11.23
CA HIS A 103 26.31 3.42 10.86
C HIS A 103 27.17 3.83 12.07
N ARG A 104 26.56 4.07 13.23
CA ARG A 104 27.31 4.35 14.49
C ARG A 104 28.20 3.20 14.93
N ALA A 105 27.83 1.96 14.59
CA ALA A 105 28.64 0.77 14.82
C ALA A 105 29.75 0.55 13.77
N GLY A 106 29.88 1.46 12.78
CA GLY A 106 30.89 1.38 11.72
C GLY A 106 30.46 0.55 10.51
N GLY A 107 29.18 0.15 10.42
CA GLY A 107 28.63 -0.59 9.28
C GLY A 107 28.02 0.30 8.22
N ASN A 108 27.75 -0.28 7.04
CA ASN A 108 27.04 0.35 5.93
C ASN A 108 25.67 -0.30 5.76
N TYR A 109 24.59 0.46 5.99
CA TYR A 109 23.24 -0.04 5.85
C TYR A 109 22.76 -0.07 4.40
N TYR A 110 23.26 0.81 3.56
CA TYR A 110 22.94 0.87 2.14
C TYR A 110 24.11 0.39 1.30
N PRO A 111 23.84 -0.26 0.13
CA PRO A 111 22.53 -0.52 -0.44
C PRO A 111 21.78 -1.65 0.28
N LYS A 112 20.45 -1.67 0.11
CA LYS A 112 19.57 -2.73 0.57
C LYS A 112 18.60 -3.14 -0.55
N LEU A 113 18.07 -4.36 -0.52
CA LEU A 113 16.98 -4.80 -1.40
C LEU A 113 15.61 -4.55 -0.75
N LEU A 114 14.64 -4.11 -1.55
CA LEU A 114 13.28 -3.84 -1.11
C LEU A 114 12.25 -4.43 -2.08
N CYS A 115 11.45 -5.37 -1.60
CA CYS A 115 10.25 -5.84 -2.26
C CYS A 115 9.05 -5.02 -1.76
N ALA A 116 8.58 -4.07 -2.57
CA ALA A 116 7.49 -3.17 -2.26
C ALA A 116 6.91 -2.54 -3.52
N VAL A 117 5.77 -1.89 -3.40
CA VAL A 117 5.27 -0.94 -4.41
C VAL A 117 5.81 0.45 -4.07
N PRO A 118 6.48 1.15 -4.99
CA PRO A 118 7.04 2.46 -4.71
C PRO A 118 6.00 3.46 -4.21
N PHE A 119 6.35 4.21 -3.17
CA PHE A 119 5.53 5.28 -2.56
C PHE A 119 4.12 4.86 -2.15
N THR A 120 3.86 3.56 -1.93
CA THR A 120 2.51 3.01 -1.77
C THR A 120 2.41 2.12 -0.53
N PRO A 121 1.89 2.66 0.61
CA PRO A 121 1.67 1.91 1.84
C PRO A 121 0.35 1.12 1.79
N ALA A 122 0.18 0.26 0.79
CA ALA A 122 -0.97 -0.61 0.62
C ALA A 122 -0.58 -2.08 0.79
N GLY A 123 -1.41 -2.84 1.50
CA GLY A 123 -1.25 -4.28 1.69
C GLY A 123 -1.45 -5.07 0.40
N GLY A 124 -0.87 -6.27 0.36
CA GLY A 124 -1.06 -7.21 -0.73
C GLY A 124 0.10 -8.18 -0.90
N ARG A 125 -0.07 -9.13 -1.79
CA ARG A 125 0.96 -10.11 -2.13
C ARG A 125 2.24 -9.44 -2.61
N ARG A 126 3.38 -10.07 -2.35
CA ARG A 126 4.69 -9.62 -2.84
C ARG A 126 5.42 -10.72 -3.58
N LEU A 127 5.11 -11.97 -3.27
CA LEU A 127 5.48 -13.16 -4.02
C LEU A 127 4.33 -13.44 -5.01
N LEU A 128 4.48 -12.95 -6.24
CA LEU A 128 3.41 -12.94 -7.23
C LEU A 128 3.54 -14.19 -8.11
N VAL A 129 2.74 -15.20 -7.82
CA VAL A 129 2.81 -16.50 -8.51
C VAL A 129 1.50 -16.80 -9.24
N LYS A 130 1.60 -17.45 -10.40
CA LYS A 130 0.43 -18.03 -11.06
C LYS A 130 -0.18 -19.13 -10.19
N PRO A 131 -1.52 -19.20 -10.06
CA PRO A 131 -2.18 -20.29 -9.34
C PRO A 131 -1.83 -21.64 -9.96
N GLY A 132 -1.60 -22.63 -9.10
CA GLY A 132 -1.31 -23.99 -9.53
C GLY A 132 -0.65 -24.83 -8.45
N PRO A 133 -0.42 -26.12 -8.72
CA PRO A 133 0.17 -27.05 -7.75
C PRO A 133 1.60 -26.67 -7.34
N GLU A 134 2.32 -25.93 -8.16
CA GLU A 134 3.70 -25.50 -7.91
C GLU A 134 3.81 -24.11 -7.27
N ALA A 135 2.71 -23.42 -7.00
CA ALA A 135 2.72 -22.04 -6.50
C ALA A 135 3.61 -21.87 -5.25
N ALA A 136 3.49 -22.73 -4.26
CA ALA A 136 4.31 -22.67 -3.04
C ALA A 136 5.80 -22.92 -3.32
N THR A 137 6.11 -23.75 -4.30
CA THR A 137 7.50 -23.98 -4.77
C THR A 137 8.05 -22.73 -5.43
N HIS A 138 7.28 -22.08 -6.30
CA HIS A 138 7.68 -20.85 -6.97
C HIS A 138 7.87 -19.68 -5.98
N GLU A 139 7.03 -19.55 -4.95
CA GLU A 139 7.23 -18.57 -3.87
C GLU A 139 8.57 -18.79 -3.15
N THR A 140 8.88 -20.05 -2.83
CA THR A 140 10.16 -20.42 -2.21
C THR A 140 11.35 -20.11 -3.12
N GLN A 141 11.22 -20.38 -4.43
CA GLN A 141 12.25 -20.09 -5.42
C GLN A 141 12.47 -18.58 -5.61
N LEU A 142 11.40 -17.77 -5.63
CA LEU A 142 11.51 -16.30 -5.65
C LEU A 142 12.26 -15.78 -4.42
N THR A 143 11.91 -16.28 -3.23
CA THR A 143 12.57 -15.88 -1.98
C THR A 143 14.04 -16.25 -1.99
N ALA A 144 14.38 -17.49 -2.39
CA ALA A 144 15.77 -17.95 -2.53
C ALA A 144 16.54 -17.15 -3.58
N GLY A 145 15.89 -16.79 -4.69
CA GLY A 145 16.44 -15.93 -5.72
C GLY A 145 16.76 -14.52 -5.22
N ALA A 146 15.85 -13.93 -4.44
CA ALA A 146 16.07 -12.63 -3.84
C ALA A 146 17.24 -12.64 -2.83
N LEU A 147 17.38 -13.70 -2.02
CA LEU A 147 18.52 -13.88 -1.12
C LEU A 147 19.84 -14.09 -1.87
N THR A 148 19.80 -14.83 -2.98
CA THR A 148 20.97 -15.00 -3.86
C THR A 148 21.40 -13.66 -4.49
N LEU A 149 20.42 -12.84 -4.91
CA LEU A 149 20.69 -11.52 -5.47
C LEU A 149 21.21 -10.56 -4.40
N LEU A 150 20.68 -10.62 -3.17
CA LEU A 150 21.17 -9.88 -2.01
C LEU A 150 22.68 -10.09 -1.81
N ASP A 151 23.12 -11.34 -1.82
CA ASP A 151 24.53 -11.72 -1.67
C ASP A 151 25.39 -11.22 -2.84
N ARG A 152 24.92 -11.41 -4.08
CA ARG A 152 25.63 -10.95 -5.29
C ARG A 152 25.83 -9.45 -5.39
N LEU A 153 24.90 -8.67 -4.82
CA LEU A 153 24.95 -7.21 -4.83
C LEU A 153 25.66 -6.64 -3.59
N ASP A 154 26.13 -7.51 -2.70
CA ASP A 154 26.72 -7.12 -1.39
C ASP A 154 25.80 -6.14 -0.64
N ALA A 155 24.49 -6.36 -0.74
CA ALA A 155 23.50 -5.52 -0.08
C ALA A 155 23.30 -5.98 1.38
N SER A 156 23.03 -5.03 2.29
CA SER A 156 22.98 -5.26 3.72
C SER A 156 21.78 -6.07 4.19
N SER A 157 20.69 -5.99 3.46
CA SER A 157 19.39 -6.54 3.89
C SER A 157 18.40 -6.65 2.72
N LEU A 158 17.41 -7.54 2.90
CA LEU A 158 16.22 -7.67 2.06
C LEU A 158 14.98 -7.37 2.91
N HIS A 159 14.17 -6.42 2.47
CA HIS A 159 12.92 -6.03 3.12
C HIS A 159 11.73 -6.36 2.21
N MET A 160 10.64 -6.85 2.78
CA MET A 160 9.38 -7.07 2.10
C MET A 160 8.28 -6.34 2.88
N ASN A 161 7.74 -5.25 2.30
CA ASN A 161 6.84 -4.33 2.99
C ASN A 161 5.38 -4.57 2.61
N PHE A 162 4.47 -4.38 3.58
CA PHE A 162 3.01 -4.47 3.41
C PHE A 162 2.55 -5.82 2.87
N LEU A 163 3.06 -6.89 3.47
CA LEU A 163 2.71 -8.28 3.18
C LEU A 163 1.29 -8.62 3.64
N GLU A 164 0.72 -9.65 3.05
CA GLU A 164 -0.39 -10.39 3.64
C GLU A 164 0.10 -11.21 4.85
N GLU A 165 -0.77 -11.49 5.80
CA GLU A 165 -0.42 -12.17 7.05
C GLU A 165 0.17 -13.57 6.82
N ASP A 166 -0.39 -14.31 5.86
CA ASP A 166 0.09 -15.65 5.51
C ASP A 166 1.51 -15.62 4.93
N ASP A 167 1.81 -14.65 4.05
CA ASP A 167 3.15 -14.46 3.49
C ASP A 167 4.15 -14.11 4.60
N TRP A 168 3.75 -13.21 5.50
CA TRP A 168 4.55 -12.81 6.64
C TRP A 168 4.87 -13.98 7.58
N ALA A 169 3.87 -14.85 7.84
CA ALA A 169 4.06 -16.05 8.65
C ALA A 169 5.03 -17.05 7.99
N ARG A 170 4.87 -17.28 6.66
CA ARG A 170 5.75 -18.18 5.90
C ARG A 170 7.18 -17.67 5.86
N LEU A 171 7.39 -16.37 5.64
CA LEU A 171 8.74 -15.76 5.67
C LEU A 171 9.37 -15.83 7.06
N GLY A 172 8.59 -15.66 8.12
CA GLY A 172 9.04 -15.86 9.49
C GLY A 172 9.55 -17.28 9.75
N ALA A 173 8.84 -18.29 9.23
CA ALA A 173 9.29 -19.69 9.30
C ALA A 173 10.57 -19.96 8.49
N GLN A 174 10.90 -19.11 7.49
CA GLN A 174 12.15 -19.14 6.72
C GLN A 174 13.30 -18.31 7.36
N GLY A 175 13.10 -17.76 8.56
CA GLY A 175 14.12 -17.03 9.31
C GLY A 175 14.15 -15.52 9.06
N PHE A 176 13.16 -14.94 8.40
CA PHE A 176 13.01 -13.49 8.33
C PHE A 176 12.56 -12.93 9.68
N LEU A 177 13.10 -11.77 10.04
CA LEU A 177 12.60 -10.99 11.16
C LEU A 177 11.23 -10.44 10.83
N GLN A 178 10.29 -10.65 11.73
CA GLN A 178 8.89 -10.29 11.56
C GLN A 178 8.59 -8.95 12.24
N ARG A 179 8.03 -7.99 11.51
CA ARG A 179 7.60 -6.69 12.02
C ARG A 179 6.11 -6.50 11.79
N THR A 180 5.44 -5.86 12.73
CA THR A 180 4.06 -5.37 12.60
C THR A 180 4.02 -3.87 12.86
N ASP A 181 3.08 -3.20 12.21
CA ASP A 181 2.72 -1.80 12.43
C ASP A 181 1.20 -1.67 12.26
N GLN A 182 0.65 -0.47 12.32
CA GLN A 182 -0.79 -0.26 12.18
C GLN A 182 -1.13 0.83 11.17
N GLN A 183 -2.26 0.63 10.52
CA GLN A 183 -2.97 1.63 9.72
C GLN A 183 -4.41 1.76 10.20
N PHE A 184 -5.21 2.60 9.54
CA PHE A 184 -6.62 2.76 9.85
C PHE A 184 -7.45 2.49 8.60
N HIS A 185 -8.28 1.45 8.66
CA HIS A 185 -9.15 1.04 7.57
C HIS A 185 -10.61 1.19 7.97
N TRP A 186 -11.45 1.65 7.06
CA TRP A 186 -12.89 1.56 7.20
C TRP A 186 -13.38 0.25 6.59
N GLN A 187 -14.26 -0.46 7.30
CA GLN A 187 -14.88 -1.71 6.84
C GLN A 187 -16.34 -1.47 6.51
N ASN A 188 -16.79 -2.03 5.40
CA ASN A 188 -18.20 -2.04 5.03
C ASN A 188 -18.88 -3.28 5.63
N ASP A 189 -19.56 -3.09 6.75
CA ASP A 189 -20.34 -4.14 7.42
C ASP A 189 -21.72 -4.34 6.75
N GLY A 190 -21.81 -4.17 5.44
CA GLY A 190 -23.04 -4.34 4.68
C GLY A 190 -23.90 -3.07 4.60
N TYR A 191 -23.30 -1.90 4.86
CA TYR A 191 -24.02 -0.61 4.75
C TYR A 191 -24.49 -0.37 3.32
N GLN A 192 -25.77 -0.03 3.18
CA GLN A 192 -26.41 0.28 1.89
C GLN A 192 -26.40 1.79 1.59
N SER A 193 -26.01 2.62 2.54
CA SER A 193 -25.90 4.07 2.40
C SER A 193 -25.00 4.64 3.48
N PHE A 194 -24.51 5.86 3.28
CA PHE A 194 -23.75 6.59 4.31
C PHE A 194 -24.60 6.84 5.57
N ASP A 195 -25.92 7.08 5.43
CA ASP A 195 -26.80 7.22 6.58
C ASP A 195 -26.92 5.91 7.38
N ALA A 196 -26.95 4.74 6.73
CA ALA A 196 -26.89 3.45 7.42
C ALA A 196 -25.58 3.27 8.18
N PHE A 197 -24.45 3.65 7.60
CA PHE A 197 -23.17 3.68 8.32
C PHE A 197 -23.24 4.64 9.52
N LEU A 198 -23.79 5.85 9.36
CA LEU A 198 -23.94 6.79 10.46
C LEU A 198 -24.83 6.25 11.59
N GLU A 199 -25.83 5.42 11.28
CA GLU A 199 -26.70 4.79 12.28
C GLU A 199 -25.96 3.77 13.16
N ALA A 200 -24.90 3.16 12.67
CA ALA A 200 -24.04 2.29 13.46
C ALA A 200 -23.19 3.07 14.50
N LEU A 201 -23.00 4.37 14.29
CA LEU A 201 -22.21 5.20 15.19
C LEU A 201 -22.98 5.64 16.45
N ALA A 202 -22.25 5.85 17.54
CA ALA A 202 -22.78 6.51 18.74
C ALA A 202 -23.37 7.90 18.41
N SER A 203 -24.51 8.26 19.04
CA SER A 203 -25.32 9.45 18.70
C SER A 203 -24.51 10.74 18.61
N ARG A 204 -23.60 10.98 19.55
CA ARG A 204 -22.73 12.17 19.54
C ARG A 204 -21.77 12.18 18.34
N LYS A 205 -21.19 11.04 18.00
CA LYS A 205 -20.26 10.89 16.86
C LYS A 205 -20.98 11.11 15.54
N ARG A 206 -22.15 10.48 15.36
CA ARG A 206 -23.01 10.69 14.19
C ARG A 206 -23.35 12.17 13.96
N LYS A 207 -23.75 12.89 15.03
CA LYS A 207 -24.04 14.33 14.93
C LYS A 207 -22.82 15.14 14.50
N ASN A 208 -21.64 14.79 15.01
CA ASN A 208 -20.40 15.48 14.66
C ASN A 208 -20.06 15.27 13.17
N LEU A 209 -20.13 14.04 12.66
CA LEU A 209 -19.83 13.74 11.26
C LEU A 209 -20.81 14.49 10.31
N LYS A 210 -22.12 14.48 10.62
CA LYS A 210 -23.11 15.25 9.84
C LYS A 210 -22.78 16.74 9.81
N LYS A 211 -22.34 17.31 10.95
CA LYS A 211 -21.92 18.72 11.03
C LYS A 211 -20.63 18.99 10.25
N GLU A 212 -19.64 18.09 10.31
CA GLU A 212 -18.40 18.22 9.56
C GLU A 212 -18.66 18.22 8.04
N ARG A 213 -19.47 17.28 7.53
CA ARG A 213 -19.86 17.22 6.12
C ARG A 213 -20.60 18.47 5.66
N ALA A 214 -21.59 18.91 6.43
CA ALA A 214 -22.34 20.14 6.11
C ALA A 214 -21.41 21.36 6.05
N LYS A 215 -20.45 21.45 7.00
CA LYS A 215 -19.50 22.57 7.07
C LYS A 215 -18.49 22.56 5.94
N ALA A 216 -18.05 21.37 5.52
CA ALA A 216 -17.10 21.21 4.42
C ALA A 216 -17.66 21.71 3.07
N LEU A 217 -18.97 21.59 2.87
CA LEU A 217 -19.69 21.97 1.64
C LEU A 217 -20.33 23.37 1.71
N GLU A 218 -20.08 24.13 2.76
CA GLU A 218 -20.50 25.54 2.82
C GLU A 218 -19.77 26.38 1.74
N ASN A 219 -20.27 27.58 1.50
CA ASN A 219 -19.71 28.53 0.54
C ASN A 219 -19.75 28.09 -0.92
N GLY A 220 -20.73 27.27 -1.30
CA GLY A 220 -20.92 26.83 -2.67
C GLY A 220 -19.87 25.84 -3.16
N ILE A 221 -19.31 25.05 -2.26
CA ILE A 221 -18.39 23.97 -2.63
C ILE A 221 -19.19 22.77 -3.13
N GLU A 222 -18.88 22.32 -4.33
CA GLU A 222 -19.42 21.13 -4.99
C GLU A 222 -18.34 20.06 -5.10
N VAL A 223 -18.73 18.79 -4.97
CA VAL A 223 -17.81 17.64 -5.08
C VAL A 223 -18.26 16.74 -6.21
N GLU A 224 -17.30 16.28 -7.01
CA GLU A 224 -17.54 15.32 -8.09
C GLU A 224 -16.55 14.17 -8.04
N TRP A 225 -16.98 13.01 -8.54
CA TRP A 225 -16.15 11.81 -8.73
C TRP A 225 -15.81 11.67 -10.21
N LEU A 226 -14.52 11.53 -10.49
CA LEU A 226 -13.98 11.36 -11.83
C LEU A 226 -13.25 10.03 -11.92
N THR A 227 -13.64 9.17 -12.84
CA THR A 227 -13.05 7.86 -13.10
C THR A 227 -13.22 7.50 -14.57
N GLY A 228 -12.41 6.60 -15.12
CA GLY A 228 -12.53 6.14 -16.51
C GLY A 228 -12.52 7.31 -17.50
N ASP A 229 -13.45 7.29 -18.43
CA ASP A 229 -13.60 8.30 -19.49
C ASP A 229 -13.91 9.71 -18.99
N SER A 230 -14.35 9.88 -17.74
CA SER A 230 -14.59 11.21 -17.16
C SER A 230 -13.32 11.95 -16.78
N LEU A 231 -12.19 11.25 -16.64
CA LEU A 231 -10.89 11.85 -16.37
C LEU A 231 -10.35 12.58 -17.61
N THR A 232 -9.88 13.80 -17.42
CA THR A 232 -9.25 14.60 -18.49
C THR A 232 -7.88 15.12 -18.07
N HIS A 233 -7.09 15.58 -19.03
CA HIS A 233 -5.79 16.21 -18.73
C HIS A 233 -5.93 17.43 -17.83
N ASP A 234 -7.00 18.23 -17.99
CA ASP A 234 -7.25 19.43 -17.17
C ASP A 234 -7.49 19.06 -15.70
N HIS A 235 -8.18 17.94 -15.43
CA HIS A 235 -8.35 17.42 -14.08
C HIS A 235 -7.00 17.07 -13.42
N TRP A 236 -6.13 16.42 -14.18
CA TRP A 236 -4.79 16.07 -13.70
C TRP A 236 -3.89 17.29 -13.51
N ASP A 237 -4.00 18.31 -14.35
CA ASP A 237 -3.24 19.56 -14.19
C ASP A 237 -3.66 20.28 -12.91
N ALA A 238 -4.97 20.35 -12.65
CA ALA A 238 -5.50 20.92 -11.41
C ALA A 238 -5.03 20.11 -10.19
N PHE A 239 -5.20 18.77 -10.22
CA PHE A 239 -4.80 17.91 -9.12
C PHE A 239 -3.29 17.95 -8.87
N PHE A 240 -2.47 17.92 -9.92
CA PHE A 240 -1.02 17.99 -9.79
C PHE A 240 -0.57 19.32 -9.16
N HIS A 241 -1.21 20.43 -9.53
CA HIS A 241 -0.95 21.71 -8.87
C HIS A 241 -1.24 21.63 -7.35
N PHE A 242 -2.34 21.04 -6.94
CA PHE A 242 -2.67 20.85 -5.52
C PHE A 242 -1.67 19.92 -4.81
N TYR A 243 -1.27 18.84 -5.47
CA TYR A 243 -0.32 17.88 -4.96
C TYR A 243 1.05 18.52 -4.68
N ILE A 244 1.57 19.29 -5.64
CA ILE A 244 2.84 20.01 -5.51
C ILE A 244 2.76 21.08 -4.40
N ASP A 245 1.72 21.91 -4.39
CA ASP A 245 1.56 22.98 -3.40
C ASP A 245 1.45 22.40 -1.97
N THR A 246 0.68 21.34 -1.79
CA THR A 246 0.55 20.67 -0.50
C THR A 246 1.86 19.99 -0.07
N GLY A 247 2.58 19.39 -1.02
CA GLY A 247 3.89 18.80 -0.78
C GLY A 247 4.90 19.83 -0.26
N HIS A 248 5.03 20.96 -0.92
CA HIS A 248 5.94 22.03 -0.51
C HIS A 248 5.60 22.61 0.86
N ARG A 249 4.31 22.71 1.22
CA ARG A 249 3.88 23.22 2.52
C ARG A 249 4.12 22.24 3.69
N LYS A 250 4.15 20.93 3.42
CA LYS A 250 4.14 19.92 4.49
C LYS A 250 5.41 19.08 4.57
N TRP A 251 5.95 18.59 3.48
CA TRP A 251 6.87 17.45 3.50
C TRP A 251 8.09 17.56 2.57
N GLY A 252 8.27 18.65 1.88
CA GLY A 252 9.36 18.82 0.92
C GLY A 252 8.98 18.39 -0.51
N THR A 253 9.86 17.73 -1.24
CA THR A 253 9.64 17.40 -2.65
C THR A 253 8.68 16.24 -2.82
N PRO A 254 7.55 16.40 -3.54
CA PRO A 254 6.66 15.33 -3.92
C PRO A 254 7.37 14.25 -4.76
N TYR A 255 7.01 12.98 -4.57
CA TYR A 255 7.66 11.85 -5.25
C TYR A 255 7.19 11.65 -6.70
N LEU A 256 5.89 11.90 -6.98
CA LEU A 256 5.28 11.62 -8.27
C LEU A 256 5.45 12.80 -9.22
N THR A 257 5.82 12.52 -10.46
CA THR A 257 5.92 13.52 -11.52
C THR A 257 4.56 13.75 -12.20
N ARG A 258 4.42 14.84 -12.98
CA ARG A 258 3.19 15.05 -13.77
C ARG A 258 2.99 13.94 -14.82
N ASP A 259 4.06 13.40 -15.37
CA ASP A 259 4.02 12.31 -16.36
C ASP A 259 3.43 11.02 -15.80
N PHE A 260 3.68 10.71 -14.53
CA PHE A 260 3.05 9.56 -13.86
C PHE A 260 1.51 9.62 -13.99
N PHE A 261 0.90 10.76 -13.73
CA PHE A 261 -0.57 10.91 -13.82
C PHE A 261 -1.07 10.79 -15.26
N THR A 262 -0.32 11.26 -16.26
CA THR A 262 -0.63 11.06 -17.68
C THR A 262 -0.61 9.58 -18.04
N ARG A 263 0.39 8.83 -17.56
CA ARG A 263 0.54 7.40 -17.86
C ARG A 263 -0.59 6.57 -17.27
N ILE A 264 -0.93 6.77 -15.99
CA ILE A 264 -2.04 6.02 -15.37
C ILE A 264 -3.39 6.35 -16.01
N GLN A 265 -3.61 7.60 -16.44
CA GLN A 265 -4.80 7.95 -17.22
C GLN A 265 -4.89 7.15 -18.53
N ASN A 266 -3.78 6.97 -19.23
CA ASN A 266 -3.76 6.32 -20.53
C ASN A 266 -3.84 4.79 -20.45
N THR A 267 -3.40 4.21 -19.33
CA THR A 267 -3.23 2.75 -19.22
C THR A 267 -4.18 2.08 -18.23
N MET A 268 -4.70 2.81 -17.25
CA MET A 268 -5.55 2.27 -16.19
C MET A 268 -6.58 3.27 -15.62
N PRO A 269 -7.32 4.04 -16.48
CA PRO A 269 -8.23 5.08 -16.02
C PRO A 269 -9.37 4.54 -15.16
N GLU A 270 -9.82 3.30 -15.38
CA GLU A 270 -10.88 2.64 -14.61
C GLU A 270 -10.46 2.29 -13.18
N ASP A 271 -9.15 2.18 -12.92
CA ASP A 271 -8.60 1.90 -11.61
C ASP A 271 -8.42 3.18 -10.76
N VAL A 272 -8.76 4.34 -11.30
CA VAL A 272 -8.57 5.64 -10.64
C VAL A 272 -9.92 6.24 -10.24
N LEU A 273 -9.99 6.73 -9.00
CA LEU A 273 -11.02 7.65 -8.55
C LEU A 273 -10.35 8.96 -8.10
N LEU A 274 -10.62 10.03 -8.83
CA LEU A 274 -10.22 11.38 -8.45
C LEU A 274 -11.45 12.12 -7.90
N VAL A 275 -11.46 12.39 -6.59
CA VAL A 275 -12.51 13.16 -5.92
C VAL A 275 -12.09 14.62 -5.93
N MET A 276 -12.85 15.46 -6.65
CA MET A 276 -12.51 16.87 -6.85
C MET A 276 -13.55 17.80 -6.25
N ALA A 277 -13.09 18.88 -5.60
CA ALA A 277 -13.95 19.93 -5.10
C ALA A 277 -13.85 21.19 -5.98
N LYS A 278 -15.01 21.77 -6.30
CA LYS A 278 -15.16 23.03 -7.05
C LYS A 278 -15.78 24.10 -6.17
N ARG A 279 -15.37 25.35 -6.41
CA ARG A 279 -16.04 26.55 -5.93
C ARG A 279 -16.05 27.61 -7.03
N ASP A 280 -17.21 28.19 -7.30
CA ASP A 280 -17.38 29.18 -8.38
C ASP A 280 -16.88 28.65 -9.76
N GLY A 281 -17.13 27.36 -10.04
CA GLY A 281 -16.72 26.70 -11.28
C GLY A 281 -15.23 26.37 -11.40
N ARG A 282 -14.41 26.61 -10.37
CA ARG A 282 -12.97 26.37 -10.34
C ARG A 282 -12.62 25.25 -9.36
N TYR A 283 -11.75 24.34 -9.74
CA TYR A 283 -11.20 23.33 -8.85
C TYR A 283 -10.32 23.96 -7.76
N ILE A 284 -10.54 23.55 -6.51
CA ILE A 284 -9.85 24.09 -5.32
C ILE A 284 -9.14 23.02 -4.50
N ALA A 285 -9.55 21.76 -4.62
CA ALA A 285 -8.97 20.64 -3.88
C ALA A 285 -9.25 19.32 -4.59
N GLY A 286 -8.46 18.29 -4.27
CA GLY A 286 -8.65 16.95 -4.80
C GLY A 286 -8.04 15.86 -3.94
N ALA A 287 -8.62 14.65 -4.03
CA ALA A 287 -8.13 13.44 -3.41
C ALA A 287 -8.04 12.32 -4.44
N LEU A 288 -6.84 11.76 -4.62
CA LEU A 288 -6.58 10.61 -5.50
C LEU A 288 -6.77 9.32 -4.73
N ASN A 289 -7.56 8.42 -5.31
CA ASN A 289 -7.73 7.06 -4.83
C ASN A 289 -7.52 6.07 -5.97
N PHE A 290 -7.21 4.80 -5.63
CA PHE A 290 -7.18 3.69 -6.58
C PHE A 290 -8.23 2.65 -6.20
N ILE A 291 -8.88 2.08 -7.22
CA ILE A 291 -9.98 1.12 -7.08
C ILE A 291 -9.41 -0.28 -7.22
N GLY A 292 -9.47 -1.06 -6.16
CA GLY A 292 -9.13 -2.50 -6.17
C GLY A 292 -10.38 -3.37 -6.30
N GLY A 293 -10.19 -4.68 -6.25
CA GLY A 293 -11.29 -5.64 -6.38
C GLY A 293 -12.34 -5.55 -5.27
N ASP A 294 -11.91 -5.28 -4.05
CA ASP A 294 -12.78 -5.10 -2.88
C ASP A 294 -12.41 -3.92 -1.98
N THR A 295 -11.40 -3.15 -2.38
CA THR A 295 -10.80 -2.10 -1.56
C THR A 295 -10.63 -0.81 -2.36
N LEU A 296 -11.00 0.33 -1.76
CA LEU A 296 -10.63 1.65 -2.23
C LEU A 296 -9.39 2.13 -1.47
N PHE A 297 -8.35 2.49 -2.20
CA PHE A 297 -7.08 2.93 -1.63
C PHE A 297 -6.90 4.44 -1.76
N GLY A 298 -7.11 5.19 -0.67
CA GLY A 298 -6.81 6.61 -0.62
C GLY A 298 -5.30 6.87 -0.65
N ARG A 299 -4.86 7.77 -1.54
CA ARG A 299 -3.43 8.00 -1.77
C ARG A 299 -2.98 9.43 -1.49
N ASN A 300 -3.26 10.35 -2.37
CA ASN A 300 -2.72 11.69 -2.32
C ASN A 300 -3.85 12.72 -2.20
N TRP A 301 -3.59 13.76 -1.44
CA TRP A 301 -4.48 14.90 -1.24
C TRP A 301 -3.74 16.19 -1.53
N GLY A 302 -4.46 17.15 -2.08
CA GLY A 302 -3.97 18.52 -2.21
C GLY A 302 -5.10 19.54 -2.29
N CYS A 303 -4.79 20.80 -1.95
CA CYS A 303 -5.71 21.93 -2.03
C CYS A 303 -4.96 23.24 -2.19
N ILE A 304 -5.63 24.22 -2.82
CA ILE A 304 -5.14 25.61 -2.93
C ILE A 304 -5.96 26.59 -2.07
N GLU A 305 -7.07 26.13 -1.51
CA GLU A 305 -7.88 26.88 -0.56
C GLU A 305 -8.07 26.08 0.71
N ASP A 306 -8.02 26.75 1.87
CA ASP A 306 -8.24 26.12 3.18
C ASP A 306 -9.70 26.30 3.62
N HIS A 307 -10.44 25.20 3.63
CA HIS A 307 -11.82 25.14 4.10
C HIS A 307 -11.97 24.14 5.24
N PRO A 308 -12.68 24.48 6.32
CA PRO A 308 -12.85 23.59 7.45
C PRO A 308 -13.45 22.26 7.03
N PHE A 309 -12.79 21.16 7.41
CA PHE A 309 -13.20 19.76 7.15
C PHE A 309 -13.19 19.31 5.68
N LEU A 310 -12.82 20.14 4.71
CA LEU A 310 -12.79 19.74 3.29
C LEU A 310 -11.86 18.55 3.05
N HIS A 311 -10.71 18.49 3.72
CA HIS A 311 -9.83 17.33 3.69
C HIS A 311 -10.56 16.06 4.14
N PHE A 312 -11.35 16.12 5.20
CA PHE A 312 -12.09 14.95 5.71
C PHE A 312 -13.22 14.55 4.78
N GLU A 313 -13.89 15.54 4.18
CA GLU A 313 -14.94 15.28 3.20
C GLU A 313 -14.37 14.51 2.01
N LEU A 314 -13.31 14.99 1.36
CA LEU A 314 -12.80 14.39 0.14
C LEU A 314 -12.04 13.08 0.38
N CYS A 315 -11.24 13.00 1.46
CA CYS A 315 -10.38 11.85 1.70
C CYS A 315 -11.06 10.70 2.45
N TYR A 316 -12.12 10.97 3.22
CA TYR A 316 -12.74 9.95 4.07
C TYR A 316 -14.21 9.75 3.78
N TYR A 317 -15.02 10.80 3.79
CA TYR A 317 -16.47 10.63 3.64
C TYR A 317 -16.87 10.30 2.22
N GLN A 318 -16.29 10.94 1.23
CA GLN A 318 -16.52 10.62 -0.19
C GLN A 318 -15.95 9.23 -0.55
N ALA A 319 -14.84 8.82 0.06
CA ALA A 319 -14.29 7.49 -0.11
C ALA A 319 -15.22 6.40 0.46
N ILE A 320 -15.85 6.65 1.62
CA ILE A 320 -16.87 5.75 2.21
C ILE A 320 -18.11 5.70 1.32
N ASP A 321 -18.61 6.86 0.88
CA ASP A 321 -19.78 6.92 -0.04
C ASP A 321 -19.51 6.11 -1.30
N PHE A 322 -18.37 6.30 -1.95
CA PHE A 322 -17.98 5.57 -3.15
C PHE A 322 -17.87 4.06 -2.89
N ALA A 323 -17.24 3.68 -1.78
CA ALA A 323 -17.08 2.27 -1.42
C ALA A 323 -18.44 1.59 -1.19
N ILE A 324 -19.39 2.25 -0.55
CA ILE A 324 -20.75 1.77 -0.37
C ILE A 324 -21.45 1.62 -1.71
N GLU A 325 -21.42 2.64 -2.58
CA GLU A 325 -22.07 2.63 -3.89
C GLU A 325 -21.54 1.52 -4.79
N ARG A 326 -20.23 1.26 -4.74
CA ARG A 326 -19.56 0.22 -5.54
C ARG A 326 -19.56 -1.15 -4.88
N GLY A 327 -20.10 -1.29 -3.67
CA GLY A 327 -20.13 -2.55 -2.91
C GLY A 327 -18.73 -3.03 -2.47
N LEU A 328 -17.77 -2.10 -2.34
CA LEU A 328 -16.43 -2.43 -1.85
C LEU A 328 -16.47 -2.77 -0.36
N LYS A 329 -15.59 -3.65 0.07
CA LYS A 329 -15.53 -4.13 1.45
C LYS A 329 -14.81 -3.19 2.40
N ARG A 330 -13.84 -2.39 1.91
CA ARG A 330 -13.05 -1.51 2.77
C ARG A 330 -12.50 -0.28 2.05
N VAL A 331 -12.10 0.69 2.87
CA VAL A 331 -11.32 1.85 2.45
C VAL A 331 -10.02 1.90 3.26
N GLU A 332 -8.88 1.92 2.58
CA GLU A 332 -7.56 2.17 3.15
C GLU A 332 -7.19 3.63 2.91
N ALA A 333 -7.06 4.42 3.99
CA ALA A 333 -6.86 5.86 3.89
C ALA A 333 -5.41 6.30 4.14
N GLY A 334 -4.42 5.46 3.75
CA GLY A 334 -2.98 5.72 3.90
C GLY A 334 -2.44 5.50 5.32
N ALA A 335 -1.12 5.69 5.49
CA ALA A 335 -0.34 5.16 6.61
C ALA A 335 -0.58 5.81 7.98
N GLN A 336 -0.99 7.07 8.08
CA GLN A 336 -0.99 7.81 9.35
C GLN A 336 -2.34 8.46 9.69
N GLY A 337 -2.58 8.75 10.97
CA GLY A 337 -3.62 9.64 11.42
C GLY A 337 -4.68 9.03 12.34
N THR A 338 -4.47 9.11 13.66
CA THR A 338 -5.44 8.69 14.69
C THR A 338 -6.79 9.43 14.59
N HIS A 339 -6.84 10.61 13.94
CA HIS A 339 -8.07 11.35 13.67
C HIS A 339 -9.06 10.56 12.77
N LYS A 340 -8.59 9.55 12.03
CA LYS A 340 -9.41 8.62 11.23
C LYS A 340 -10.33 7.78 12.12
N LEU A 341 -9.86 7.41 13.33
CA LEU A 341 -10.64 6.64 14.29
C LEU A 341 -12.00 7.29 14.59
N ALA A 342 -12.02 8.61 14.80
CA ALA A 342 -13.27 9.33 15.06
C ALA A 342 -14.27 9.30 13.89
N ARG A 343 -13.84 8.87 12.69
CA ARG A 343 -14.60 8.81 11.43
C ARG A 343 -14.94 7.39 11.00
N GLY A 344 -14.77 6.41 11.91
CA GLY A 344 -15.16 5.03 11.67
C GLY A 344 -14.08 4.15 11.05
N TYR A 345 -12.85 4.65 10.89
CA TYR A 345 -11.73 3.84 10.49
C TYR A 345 -11.12 3.16 11.72
N ALA A 346 -11.12 1.85 11.76
CA ALA A 346 -10.56 1.07 12.84
C ALA A 346 -9.06 0.78 12.63
N PRO A 347 -8.27 0.59 13.71
CA PRO A 347 -6.88 0.16 13.57
C PRO A 347 -6.80 -1.20 12.89
N HIS A 348 -5.88 -1.34 11.97
CA HIS A 348 -5.62 -2.56 11.21
C HIS A 348 -4.13 -2.84 11.20
N ARG A 349 -3.76 -4.10 11.49
CA ARG A 349 -2.35 -4.52 11.51
C ARG A 349 -1.79 -4.57 10.10
N THR A 350 -0.55 -4.11 9.93
CA THR A 350 0.24 -4.25 8.73
C THR A 350 1.49 -5.07 9.01
N TYR A 351 2.01 -5.74 7.99
CA TYR A 351 3.05 -6.74 8.12
C TYR A 351 4.23 -6.43 7.22
N SER A 352 5.45 -6.62 7.74
CA SER A 352 6.67 -6.60 6.95
C SER A 352 7.66 -7.65 7.45
N ALA A 353 8.51 -8.13 6.55
CA ALA A 353 9.53 -9.14 6.84
C ALA A 353 10.90 -8.65 6.40
N HIS A 354 11.94 -8.95 7.20
CA HIS A 354 13.27 -8.38 7.03
C HIS A 354 14.33 -9.45 7.19
N PHE A 355 15.21 -9.60 6.20
CA PHE A 355 16.40 -10.42 6.28
C PHE A 355 17.62 -9.50 6.33
N ILE A 356 18.44 -9.61 7.38
CA ILE A 356 19.62 -8.78 7.61
C ILE A 356 20.85 -9.68 7.57
N THR A 357 21.83 -9.35 6.73
CA THR A 357 23.02 -10.19 6.52
C THR A 357 23.96 -10.15 7.74
N HIS A 358 24.18 -8.96 8.33
CA HIS A 358 25.07 -8.79 9.46
C HIS A 358 24.44 -9.33 10.75
N GLU A 359 25.04 -10.38 11.33
CA GLU A 359 24.50 -11.11 12.49
C GLU A 359 24.21 -10.21 13.69
N GLY A 360 25.17 -9.38 14.12
CA GLY A 360 24.98 -8.51 15.28
C GLY A 360 23.88 -7.45 15.08
N LEU A 361 23.68 -6.94 13.84
CA LEU A 361 22.56 -6.06 13.54
C LEU A 361 21.25 -6.84 13.54
N ARG A 362 21.23 -8.03 12.94
CA ARG A 362 20.05 -8.90 12.91
C ARG A 362 19.55 -9.23 14.31
N ASP A 363 20.45 -9.60 15.22
CA ASP A 363 20.10 -9.93 16.59
C ASP A 363 19.57 -8.72 17.37
N ALA A 364 20.21 -7.55 17.23
CA ALA A 364 19.75 -6.31 17.86
C ALA A 364 18.36 -5.88 17.35
N VAL A 365 18.15 -5.95 16.03
CA VAL A 365 16.85 -5.65 15.42
C VAL A 365 15.80 -6.69 15.83
N GLY A 366 16.15 -7.97 15.89
CA GLY A 366 15.24 -9.04 16.33
C GLY A 366 14.70 -8.78 17.74
N GLN A 367 15.57 -8.46 18.71
CA GLN A 367 15.18 -8.12 20.08
C GLN A 367 14.30 -6.86 20.13
N TYR A 368 14.62 -5.83 19.35
CA TYR A 368 13.81 -4.63 19.24
C TYR A 368 12.40 -4.95 18.73
N LEU A 369 12.30 -5.73 17.66
CA LEU A 369 11.03 -6.08 17.02
C LEU A 369 10.09 -6.90 17.91
N GLU A 370 10.62 -7.74 18.80
CA GLU A 370 9.81 -8.44 19.81
C GLU A 370 9.08 -7.47 20.74
N SER A 371 9.76 -6.40 21.13
CA SER A 371 9.18 -5.36 21.97
C SER A 371 8.21 -4.46 21.19
N GLU A 372 8.56 -4.09 19.96
CA GLU A 372 7.73 -3.27 19.08
C GLU A 372 6.39 -3.98 18.77
N ARG A 373 6.41 -5.28 18.42
CA ARG A 373 5.17 -6.03 18.16
C ARG A 373 4.22 -6.02 19.35
N ARG A 374 4.72 -6.24 20.57
CA ARG A 374 3.90 -6.18 21.79
C ARG A 374 3.30 -4.80 22.01
N TYR A 375 4.04 -3.75 21.70
CA TYR A 375 3.54 -2.38 21.78
C TYR A 375 2.43 -2.14 20.75
N VAL A 376 2.64 -2.54 19.50
CA VAL A 376 1.64 -2.40 18.41
C VAL A 376 0.37 -3.17 18.75
N ASP A 377 0.47 -4.40 19.27
CA ASP A 377 -0.68 -5.21 19.66
C ASP A 377 -1.51 -4.52 20.76
N ASN A 378 -0.84 -4.00 21.79
CA ASN A 378 -1.50 -3.25 22.85
C ASN A 378 -2.15 -1.94 22.34
N ASP A 379 -1.47 -1.23 21.45
CA ASP A 379 -1.99 0.02 20.87
C ASP A 379 -3.24 -0.24 20.02
N ILE A 380 -3.23 -1.27 19.18
CA ILE A 380 -4.39 -1.72 18.41
C ILE A 380 -5.55 -2.08 19.34
N GLU A 381 -5.30 -2.82 20.42
CA GLU A 381 -6.34 -3.20 21.38
C GLU A 381 -6.94 -1.96 22.07
N VAL A 382 -6.12 -1.04 22.52
CA VAL A 382 -6.56 0.20 23.17
C VAL A 382 -7.38 1.06 22.20
N LEU A 383 -6.89 1.27 20.97
CA LEU A 383 -7.57 2.06 19.95
C LEU A 383 -8.90 1.44 19.50
N SER A 384 -8.96 0.10 19.40
CA SER A 384 -10.18 -0.63 19.03
C SER A 384 -11.32 -0.40 20.03
N ARG A 385 -11.01 -0.23 21.31
CA ARG A 385 -11.99 0.11 22.35
C ARG A 385 -12.54 1.54 22.23
N HIS A 386 -11.87 2.41 21.48
CA HIS A 386 -12.23 3.83 21.32
C HIS A 386 -12.86 4.13 19.94
N THR A 387 -13.27 3.11 19.20
CA THR A 387 -13.99 3.29 17.93
C THR A 387 -15.31 4.06 18.16
N PRO A 388 -15.82 4.76 17.13
CA PRO A 388 -17.00 5.60 17.28
C PRO A 388 -18.32 4.81 17.24
N PHE A 389 -18.27 3.50 17.04
CA PHE A 389 -19.44 2.63 16.91
C PHE A 389 -20.20 2.49 18.24
N LYS A 390 -21.46 2.15 18.16
CA LYS A 390 -22.25 1.78 19.34
C LYS A 390 -21.60 0.54 19.97
N GLN A 391 -21.42 0.56 21.28
CA GLN A 391 -21.09 -0.68 21.99
C GLN A 391 -22.33 -1.56 21.96
N SER A 392 -22.20 -2.81 21.53
CA SER A 392 -23.22 -3.82 21.73
C SER A 392 -23.38 -4.03 23.24
N ASP A 393 -24.61 -3.95 23.74
CA ASP A 393 -24.96 -4.34 25.11
C ASP A 393 -24.80 -5.87 25.29
N GLU A 394 -23.59 -6.40 25.15
CA GLU A 394 -23.26 -7.77 25.52
C GLU A 394 -22.68 -7.78 26.94
N GLY A 395 -23.58 -7.97 27.91
CA GLY A 395 -23.28 -8.63 29.18
C GLY A 395 -22.67 -7.78 30.26
N GLU A 396 -23.48 -6.95 30.95
CA GLU A 396 -23.30 -6.88 32.40
C GLU A 396 -23.69 -8.26 32.99
N PRO A 397 -22.81 -8.94 33.74
CA PRO A 397 -23.26 -10.09 34.54
C PRO A 397 -24.25 -9.53 35.54
N GLN A 398 -25.50 -10.01 35.48
CA GLN A 398 -26.46 -9.84 36.56
C GLN A 398 -25.83 -10.44 37.80
N ASN A 399 -25.39 -9.62 38.72
CA ASN A 399 -25.11 -10.01 40.09
C ASN A 399 -26.47 -10.19 40.77
N ASP A 400 -26.84 -11.45 40.92
CA ASP A 400 -27.82 -11.90 41.96
C ASP A 400 -27.13 -11.95 43.32
#